data_a6412fa6fee9bd14248bfaa2352ebac2
#
_entry.id   a6412fa6fee9bd14248bfaa2352ebac2
#
_cell.length_a   1.000
_cell.length_b   1.000
_cell.length_c   1.000
_cell.angle_alpha   90.00
_cell.angle_beta   90.00
_cell.angle_gamma   90.00
#
_symmetry.space_group_name_H-M   'P 1'
#
loop_
_entity.id
_entity.type
_entity.pdbx_description
1 polymer ?
#
loop_
_entity_poly.entity_id
_entity_poly.type
_entity_poly.pdbx_seq_one_letter_code
_entity_poly.pdbx_strand_id
1 'polypeptide(L)'
;MNIDVKVIAGARRREMRLEGSRLLVKVLSKPLKGRANEELIEYISEILGVKRRDVAIVAGERDPRKVVSIPIDEEALRKRLAER
;
A
#
# COMPACT_ATOMS: atom_id res chain seq x y z
N MET A 1 8.08 9.64 1.49
CA MET A 1 6.87 10.45 1.80
C MET A 1 5.83 9.62 2.52
N ASN A 2 4.91 10.25 3.19
CA ASN A 2 3.74 9.57 3.74
C ASN A 2 2.58 9.70 2.76
N ILE A 3 1.87 8.60 2.53
CA ILE A 3 0.74 8.60 1.61
C ILE A 3 -0.48 7.98 2.29
N ASP A 4 -1.64 8.56 2.02
CA ASP A 4 -2.91 7.99 2.48
C ASP A 4 -3.24 6.76 1.63
N VAL A 5 -3.59 5.68 2.30
CA VAL A 5 -3.90 4.40 1.66
C VAL A 5 -5.24 3.90 2.17
N LYS A 6 -6.11 3.52 1.25
CA LYS A 6 -7.32 2.77 1.60
C LYS A 6 -7.10 1.31 1.22
N VAL A 7 -7.28 0.42 2.19
CA VAL A 7 -7.08 -1.02 2.00
C VAL A 7 -8.42 -1.72 1.95
N ILE A 8 -8.59 -2.56 0.95
CA ILE A 8 -9.74 -3.48 0.86
C ILE A 8 -9.17 -4.88 1.03
N ALA A 9 -9.44 -5.47 2.19
CA ALA A 9 -8.98 -6.81 2.53
C ALA A 9 -9.96 -7.87 2.05
N GLY A 10 -9.48 -9.11 1.91
CA GLY A 10 -10.32 -10.21 1.47
C GLY A 10 -10.79 -10.11 0.03
N ALA A 11 -10.06 -9.41 -0.82
CA ALA A 11 -10.40 -9.28 -2.22
C ALA A 11 -10.06 -10.57 -2.98
N ARG A 12 -10.63 -10.73 -4.17
CA ARG A 12 -10.36 -11.90 -5.00
C ARG A 12 -9.02 -11.82 -5.72
N ARG A 13 -8.51 -10.61 -5.90
CA ARG A 13 -7.19 -10.38 -6.53
C ARG A 13 -6.62 -9.08 -6.02
N ARG A 14 -5.32 -8.97 -6.11
CA ARG A 14 -4.60 -7.75 -5.74
C ARG A 14 -4.82 -6.66 -6.79
N GLU A 15 -4.92 -5.44 -6.33
CA GLU A 15 -5.01 -4.26 -7.20
C GLU A 15 -4.41 -3.08 -6.47
N MET A 16 -3.77 -2.19 -7.21
CA MET A 16 -3.24 -0.95 -6.67
C MET A 16 -3.45 0.15 -7.70
N ARG A 17 -4.07 1.25 -7.26
CA ARG A 17 -4.25 2.41 -8.13
C ARG A 17 -4.28 3.69 -7.32
N LEU A 18 -3.89 4.78 -7.95
CA LEU A 18 -3.91 6.10 -7.34
C LEU A 18 -5.24 6.78 -7.68
N GLU A 19 -5.95 7.21 -6.64
CA GLU A 19 -7.20 7.95 -6.77
C GLU A 19 -7.02 9.32 -6.12
N GLY A 20 -6.76 10.34 -6.94
CA GLY A 20 -6.38 11.65 -6.43
C GLY A 20 -5.04 11.57 -5.72
N SER A 21 -5.00 11.95 -4.46
CA SER A 21 -3.80 11.88 -3.63
C SER A 21 -3.75 10.64 -2.73
N ARG A 22 -4.68 9.71 -2.92
CA ARG A 22 -4.80 8.51 -2.09
C ARG A 22 -4.56 7.25 -2.92
N LEU A 23 -3.89 6.29 -2.32
CA LEU A 23 -3.63 5.00 -2.94
C LEU A 23 -4.73 4.02 -2.52
N LEU A 24 -5.40 3.40 -3.48
CA LEU A 24 -6.34 2.31 -3.22
C LEU A 24 -5.61 1.00 -3.43
N VAL A 25 -5.65 0.12 -2.43
CA VAL A 25 -4.96 -1.17 -2.50
C VAL A 25 -5.91 -2.29 -2.09
N LYS A 26 -6.06 -3.27 -2.97
CA LYS A 26 -6.80 -4.49 -2.68
C LYS A 26 -5.81 -5.60 -2.37
N VAL A 27 -6.03 -6.30 -1.26
CA VAL A 27 -5.20 -7.43 -0.84
C VAL A 27 -6.08 -8.67 -0.64
N LEU A 28 -5.45 -9.84 -0.76
CA LEU A 28 -6.16 -11.12 -0.66
C LEU A 28 -6.44 -11.50 0.79
N SER A 29 -5.54 -11.19 1.69
CA SER A 29 -5.63 -11.56 3.10
C SER A 29 -6.81 -10.88 3.78
N LYS A 30 -7.43 -11.59 4.72
CA LYS A 30 -8.47 -11.03 5.57
C LYS A 30 -7.83 -10.10 6.62
N PRO A 31 -8.59 -9.14 7.18
CA PRO A 31 -8.04 -8.21 8.17
C PRO A 31 -7.91 -8.86 9.54
N LEU A 32 -7.20 -9.98 9.61
CA LEU A 32 -7.02 -10.76 10.83
C LEU A 32 -5.54 -10.89 11.17
N LYS A 33 -5.20 -10.64 12.44
CA LYS A 33 -3.86 -10.86 13.00
C LYS A 33 -2.73 -10.20 12.20
N GLY A 34 -2.98 -9.02 11.64
CA GLY A 34 -1.98 -8.28 10.90
C GLY A 34 -1.62 -8.82 9.52
N ARG A 35 -2.29 -9.85 9.05
CA ARG A 35 -1.98 -10.45 7.73
C ARG A 35 -2.19 -9.49 6.58
N ALA A 36 -3.29 -8.72 6.59
CA ALA A 36 -3.54 -7.75 5.56
C ALA A 36 -2.48 -6.64 5.55
N ASN A 37 -1.99 -6.25 6.73
CA ASN A 37 -0.91 -5.26 6.84
C ASN A 37 0.40 -5.80 6.28
N GLU A 38 0.73 -7.05 6.55
CA GLU A 38 1.94 -7.69 6.01
C GLU A 38 1.85 -7.77 4.49
N GLU A 39 0.71 -8.19 3.97
CA GLU A 39 0.52 -8.26 2.52
C GLU A 39 0.55 -6.88 1.88
N LEU A 40 -0.01 -5.87 2.54
CA LEU A 40 0.03 -4.49 2.05
C LEU A 40 1.46 -4.01 1.87
N ILE A 41 2.30 -4.20 2.87
CA ILE A 41 3.71 -3.82 2.82
C ILE A 41 4.43 -4.59 1.70
N GLU A 42 4.21 -5.89 1.62
CA GLU A 42 4.80 -6.73 0.59
C GLU A 42 4.39 -6.27 -0.80
N TYR A 43 3.10 -6.05 -1.02
CA TYR A 43 2.58 -5.65 -2.33
C TYR A 43 3.08 -4.27 -2.75
N ILE A 44 3.08 -3.31 -1.83
CA ILE A 44 3.62 -1.97 -2.10
C ILE A 44 5.09 -2.07 -2.48
N SER A 45 5.88 -2.84 -1.74
CA SER A 45 7.30 -2.97 -2.02
C SER A 45 7.56 -3.61 -3.38
N GLU A 46 6.78 -4.60 -3.76
CA GLU A 46 6.90 -5.25 -5.08
C GLU A 46 6.57 -4.29 -6.23
N ILE A 47 5.41 -3.62 -6.13
CA ILE A 47 4.95 -2.72 -7.20
C ILE A 47 5.86 -1.52 -7.35
N LEU A 48 6.32 -0.95 -6.25
CA LEU A 48 7.18 0.24 -6.29
C LEU A 48 8.66 -0.08 -6.47
N GLY A 49 9.03 -1.36 -6.37
CA GLY A 49 10.42 -1.75 -6.50
C GLY A 49 11.31 -1.25 -5.38
N VAL A 50 10.78 -1.19 -4.16
CA VAL A 50 11.51 -0.74 -2.97
C VAL A 50 11.61 -1.88 -1.97
N LYS A 51 12.46 -1.74 -0.96
CA LYS A 51 12.65 -2.77 0.05
C LYS A 51 11.50 -2.73 1.05
N ARG A 52 11.05 -3.91 1.52
CA ARG A 52 9.98 -4.01 2.51
C ARG A 52 10.30 -3.23 3.78
N ARG A 53 11.54 -3.24 4.23
CA ARG A 53 11.98 -2.52 5.43
C ARG A 53 11.86 -1.01 5.32
N ASP A 54 11.76 -0.49 4.09
CA ASP A 54 11.63 0.95 3.83
C ASP A 54 10.18 1.38 3.67
N VAL A 55 9.24 0.44 3.83
CA VAL A 55 7.79 0.70 3.79
C VAL A 55 7.23 0.44 5.20
N ALA A 56 6.53 1.41 5.76
CA ALA A 56 5.99 1.30 7.10
C ALA A 56 4.60 1.90 7.21
N ILE A 57 3.73 1.24 7.96
CA ILE A 57 2.43 1.80 8.33
C ILE A 57 2.66 2.70 9.53
N VAL A 58 2.43 4.01 9.36
CA VAL A 58 2.69 4.98 10.42
C VAL A 58 1.43 5.44 11.15
N ALA A 59 0.25 5.15 10.61
CA ALA A 59 -1.03 5.43 11.25
C ALA A 59 -2.11 4.51 10.70
N GLY A 60 -3.15 4.26 11.49
CA GLY A 60 -4.30 3.48 11.06
C GLY A 60 -4.04 1.98 10.96
N GLU A 61 -3.20 1.43 11.84
CA GLU A 61 -2.82 0.01 11.78
C GLU A 61 -4.02 -0.94 11.76
N ARG A 62 -5.10 -0.60 12.50
CA ARG A 62 -6.32 -1.41 12.57
C ARG A 62 -7.48 -0.84 11.77
N ASP A 63 -7.22 0.17 10.97
CA ASP A 63 -8.23 0.89 10.20
C ASP A 63 -8.04 0.56 8.72
N PRO A 64 -9.10 0.46 7.91
CA PRO A 64 -8.95 0.32 6.46
C PRO A 64 -8.30 1.55 5.82
N ARG A 65 -8.34 2.69 6.49
CA ARG A 65 -7.63 3.90 6.05
C ARG A 65 -6.34 4.01 6.85
N LYS A 66 -5.24 4.01 6.14
CA LYS A 66 -3.90 4.00 6.73
C LYS A 66 -3.06 5.11 6.17
N VAL A 67 -2.00 5.45 6.89
CA VAL A 67 -0.93 6.30 6.36
C VAL A 67 0.30 5.42 6.27
N VAL A 68 0.91 5.36 5.10
CA VAL A 68 2.08 4.51 4.84
C VAL A 68 3.25 5.40 4.45
N SER A 69 4.39 5.17 5.08
CA SER A 69 5.65 5.82 4.72
C SER A 69 6.34 4.99 3.64
N ILE A 70 6.70 5.66 2.55
CA ILE A 70 7.42 5.03 1.43
C ILE A 70 8.68 5.84 1.13
N PRO A 71 9.75 5.20 0.62
CA PRO A 71 11.04 5.87 0.41
C PRO A 71 11.16 6.58 -0.94
N ILE A 72 10.05 7.01 -1.50
CA ILE A 72 10.01 7.73 -2.78
C ILE A 72 9.02 8.89 -2.67
N ASP A 73 9.12 9.85 -3.59
CA ASP A 73 8.20 10.98 -3.65
C ASP A 73 7.01 10.69 -4.57
N GLU A 74 6.08 11.64 -4.65
CA GLU A 74 4.86 11.47 -5.44
C GLU A 74 5.14 11.27 -6.93
N GLU A 75 6.10 11.99 -7.47
CA GLU A 75 6.45 11.87 -8.89
C GLU A 75 6.95 10.47 -9.21
N ALA A 76 7.85 9.94 -8.39
CA ALA A 76 8.35 8.58 -8.54
C ALA A 76 7.23 7.55 -8.35
N LEU A 77 6.34 7.77 -7.39
CA LEU A 77 5.20 6.90 -7.17
C LEU A 77 4.31 6.81 -8.42
N ARG A 78 3.94 7.95 -9.00
CA ARG A 78 3.11 7.98 -10.21
C ARG A 78 3.77 7.28 -11.37
N LYS A 79 5.07 7.53 -11.55
CA LYS A 79 5.85 6.92 -12.62
C LYS A 79 5.89 5.40 -12.48
N ARG A 80 6.17 4.90 -11.29
CA ARG A 80 6.26 3.45 -11.06
C ARG A 80 4.92 2.75 -11.20
N LEU A 81 3.84 3.40 -10.79
CA LEU A 81 2.49 2.85 -11.00
C LEU A 81 2.14 2.78 -12.49
N ALA A 82 2.57 3.74 -13.27
CA ALA A 82 2.31 3.78 -14.71
C ALA A 82 3.12 2.72 -15.49
N GLU A 83 4.25 2.32 -14.95
CA GLU A 83 5.17 1.37 -15.61
C GLU A 83 4.86 -0.10 -15.33
N ARG A 84 3.97 -0.40 -14.41
CA ARG A 84 3.66 -1.78 -14.04
C ARG A 84 2.72 -2.48 -15.04
#